data_fd5218d7e6eb691adcafb7b0cb67c91a
#
_entry.id   fd5218d7e6eb691adcafb7b0cb67c91a
#
_cell.length_a   1.000
_cell.length_b   1.000
_cell.length_c   1.000
_cell.angle_alpha   90.00
_cell.angle_beta   90.00
_cell.angle_gamma   90.00
#
_symmetry.space_group_name_H-M   'P 1'
#
loop_
_entity.id
_entity.type
_entity.pdbx_description
1 polymer ?
#
loop_
_entity_poly.entity_id
_entity_poly.type
_entity_poly.pdbx_seq_one_letter_code
_entity_poly.pdbx_strand_id
1 'polypeptide(L)'
;MILLALKQIAFPYQSEELPIVAVFDTGVSPIAATITPWVVSRETYVIPPDTSYEHGTMVSSLISGAHFLNDNHPWIPDTKSKIHDVCALDENGSYISDLILRLADAVNKRPDIKVWNLSLGGGPCNEQMFSDFAMELDRLSDKFGILFVVAAGNYVDEPIRTWPNPDPLGGADLISSPGESVRALTVGSVSHMEANDALSEIGTPTPYTRRGPGPVFTPKPDIIHAGGGVHRPWNVGASSLKVVGPDNRLCSNFGTSFAAPIVASLAAHTWQRIATNSDFNVSPSLIKALLIHSAQLSSPDYSPSERRYLGAGIPNEVIETLYDSDDRFTLIFQTFLVPGVRWRKENYPIPSALIQNGKFKGEIVITAAYAPPLNPNAGSEYVRANVELSFGLIENNTIKGKVPMEGENGQSGYERAQIEHGGKWSPVKIHRKAFNKGITSGNWALQAKTTLRANEPALMEPLPVTIVVTLKSLDGNTQVYADGVRALNANNWAHYPLPARVPVSV
;
A
#
# COMPACT_ATOMS: atom_id res chain seq x y z
N MET A 1 -11.98 17.09 29.74
CA MET A 1 -12.52 15.75 29.44
C MET A 1 -14.03 15.90 29.30
N ILE A 2 -14.53 16.04 28.06
CA ILE A 2 -15.98 16.14 27.80
C ILE A 2 -16.45 14.69 27.64
N LEU A 3 -17.09 14.17 28.68
CA LEU A 3 -17.81 12.91 28.64
C LEU A 3 -19.07 13.07 27.79
N LEU A 4 -19.01 12.74 26.52
CA LEU A 4 -20.20 12.51 25.72
C LEU A 4 -20.79 11.16 26.13
N ALA A 5 -21.97 11.19 26.77
CA ALA A 5 -22.72 9.99 27.12
C ALA A 5 -23.00 9.17 25.86
N LEU A 6 -22.58 7.90 25.91
CA LEU A 6 -22.69 6.96 24.81
C LEU A 6 -24.14 6.66 24.46
N LYS A 7 -24.57 7.07 23.28
CA LYS A 7 -25.50 6.24 22.51
C LYS A 7 -24.77 4.93 22.24
N GLN A 8 -25.40 3.77 22.52
CA GLN A 8 -24.91 2.47 22.07
C GLN A 8 -24.65 2.55 20.57
N ILE A 9 -23.36 2.59 20.19
CA ILE A 9 -22.96 2.60 18.80
C ILE A 9 -23.08 1.14 18.36
N ALA A 10 -24.27 0.74 17.88
CA ALA A 10 -24.41 -0.53 17.20
C ALA A 10 -23.90 -0.35 15.78
N PHE A 11 -22.73 -0.93 15.48
CA PHE A 11 -22.32 -1.10 14.09
C PHE A 11 -23.42 -1.90 13.38
N PRO A 12 -23.88 -1.48 12.19
CA PRO A 12 -24.78 -2.28 11.40
C PRO A 12 -24.07 -3.58 11.01
N TYR A 13 -24.37 -4.66 11.71
CA TYR A 13 -23.91 -5.99 11.33
C TYR A 13 -24.68 -6.42 10.09
N GLN A 14 -23.98 -6.55 8.97
CA GLN A 14 -24.53 -7.20 7.78
C GLN A 14 -24.14 -8.67 7.81
N SER A 15 -25.08 -9.54 7.54
CA SER A 15 -24.91 -11.01 7.55
C SER A 15 -24.07 -11.55 6.38
N GLU A 16 -23.50 -10.66 5.55
CA GLU A 16 -22.67 -11.00 4.40
C GLU A 16 -21.34 -11.61 4.82
N GLU A 17 -20.73 -12.40 3.95
CA GLU A 17 -19.40 -12.96 4.11
C GLU A 17 -18.34 -11.84 4.01
N LEU A 18 -18.09 -11.16 5.13
CA LEU A 18 -17.06 -10.14 5.22
C LEU A 18 -15.68 -10.78 5.32
N PRO A 19 -14.64 -10.19 4.72
CA PRO A 19 -13.28 -10.67 4.86
C PRO A 19 -12.80 -10.60 6.30
N ILE A 20 -11.82 -11.44 6.63
CA ILE A 20 -11.18 -11.47 7.94
C ILE A 20 -9.82 -10.80 7.85
N VAL A 21 -9.52 -9.91 8.78
CA VAL A 21 -8.19 -9.34 9.01
C VAL A 21 -7.66 -9.85 10.34
N ALA A 22 -6.43 -10.35 10.36
CA ALA A 22 -5.77 -10.65 11.61
C ALA A 22 -5.15 -9.38 12.21
N VAL A 23 -5.36 -9.15 13.49
CA VAL A 23 -4.82 -8.02 14.24
C VAL A 23 -3.82 -8.53 15.26
N PHE A 24 -2.53 -8.34 15.00
CA PHE A 24 -1.44 -8.71 15.88
C PHE A 24 -1.09 -7.50 16.76
N ASP A 25 -1.65 -7.47 18.00
CA ASP A 25 -1.62 -6.28 18.85
C ASP A 25 -1.77 -6.68 20.35
N THR A 26 -2.20 -5.74 21.20
CA THR A 26 -2.47 -5.96 22.65
C THR A 26 -3.76 -6.73 22.94
N GLY A 27 -4.49 -7.15 21.89
CA GLY A 27 -5.77 -7.85 22.00
C GLY A 27 -6.99 -6.94 22.08
N VAL A 28 -8.16 -7.52 21.86
CA VAL A 28 -9.47 -6.85 21.94
C VAL A 28 -10.11 -7.07 23.29
N SER A 29 -10.51 -5.99 23.94
CA SER A 29 -11.16 -6.04 25.25
C SER A 29 -12.48 -6.83 25.19
N PRO A 30 -12.68 -7.82 26.10
CA PRO A 30 -13.91 -8.59 26.16
C PRO A 30 -15.15 -7.77 26.57
N ILE A 31 -14.96 -6.60 27.18
CA ILE A 31 -16.04 -5.70 27.56
C ILE A 31 -16.34 -4.62 26.50
N ALA A 32 -15.56 -4.57 25.42
CA ALA A 32 -15.83 -3.66 24.30
C ALA A 32 -16.99 -4.20 23.43
N ALA A 33 -18.21 -4.08 23.92
CA ALA A 33 -19.42 -4.68 23.33
C ALA A 33 -19.68 -4.26 21.89
N THR A 34 -19.18 -3.11 21.44
CA THR A 34 -19.26 -2.66 20.06
C THR A 34 -18.36 -3.48 19.12
N ILE A 35 -17.18 -3.91 19.58
CA ILE A 35 -16.17 -4.58 18.75
C ILE A 35 -16.21 -6.10 18.90
N THR A 36 -16.54 -6.61 20.08
CA THR A 36 -16.58 -8.05 20.36
C THR A 36 -17.38 -8.88 19.33
N PRO A 37 -18.53 -8.43 18.77
CA PRO A 37 -19.25 -9.18 17.75
C PRO A 37 -18.49 -9.37 16.43
N TRP A 38 -17.47 -8.54 16.18
CA TRP A 38 -16.63 -8.62 14.98
C TRP A 38 -15.47 -9.61 15.12
N VAL A 39 -15.14 -10.02 16.34
CA VAL A 39 -14.06 -10.96 16.62
C VAL A 39 -14.56 -12.38 16.39
N VAL A 40 -14.13 -12.98 15.29
CA VAL A 40 -14.55 -14.35 14.90
C VAL A 40 -13.65 -15.43 15.49
N SER A 41 -12.43 -15.09 15.87
CA SER A 41 -11.50 -16.00 16.53
C SER A 41 -10.43 -15.23 17.29
N ARG A 42 -9.80 -15.87 18.27
CA ARG A 42 -8.81 -15.24 19.14
C ARG A 42 -7.66 -16.19 19.43
N GLU A 43 -6.46 -15.63 19.49
CA GLU A 43 -5.26 -16.26 20.05
C GLU A 43 -4.62 -15.34 21.09
N THR A 44 -4.06 -15.93 22.14
CA THR A 44 -3.47 -15.15 23.23
C THR A 44 -2.10 -15.72 23.59
N TYR A 45 -1.09 -14.85 23.54
CA TYR A 45 0.31 -15.13 23.88
C TYR A 45 0.76 -14.40 25.15
N VAL A 46 -0.10 -13.54 25.68
CA VAL A 46 0.16 -12.71 26.85
C VAL A 46 -0.70 -13.20 28.00
N ILE A 47 -0.12 -13.33 29.20
CA ILE A 47 -0.88 -13.72 30.36
C ILE A 47 -1.82 -12.59 30.81
N PRO A 48 -3.01 -12.90 31.38
CA PRO A 48 -4.02 -11.90 31.71
C PRO A 48 -3.55 -10.68 32.51
N PRO A 49 -2.65 -10.79 33.48
CA PRO A 49 -2.14 -9.62 34.21
C PRO A 49 -1.36 -8.63 33.40
N ASP A 50 -0.77 -9.05 32.27
CA ASP A 50 0.09 -8.23 31.41
C ASP A 50 -0.66 -7.72 30.16
N THR A 51 -1.99 -7.91 30.09
CA THR A 51 -2.82 -7.53 28.95
C THR A 51 -3.52 -6.20 29.18
N SER A 52 -3.24 -5.19 28.35
CA SER A 52 -3.92 -3.89 28.44
C SER A 52 -5.21 -3.79 27.62
N TYR A 53 -5.29 -4.53 26.50
CA TYR A 53 -6.36 -4.43 25.49
C TYR A 53 -6.59 -3.03 24.87
N GLU A 54 -5.84 -2.02 25.29
CA GLU A 54 -6.14 -0.64 24.91
C GLU A 54 -5.93 -0.40 23.43
N HIS A 55 -4.70 -0.57 22.96
CA HIS A 55 -4.33 -0.28 21.60
C HIS A 55 -5.00 -1.24 20.60
N GLY A 56 -5.02 -2.54 20.88
CA GLY A 56 -5.64 -3.54 20.00
C GLY A 56 -7.15 -3.35 19.82
N THR A 57 -7.88 -2.89 20.87
CA THR A 57 -9.31 -2.56 20.75
C THR A 57 -9.52 -1.36 19.83
N MET A 58 -8.71 -0.29 20.00
CA MET A 58 -8.79 0.90 19.15
C MET A 58 -8.50 0.58 17.69
N VAL A 59 -7.42 -0.17 17.41
CA VAL A 59 -7.05 -0.62 16.08
C VAL A 59 -8.16 -1.46 15.45
N SER A 60 -8.69 -2.42 16.20
CA SER A 60 -9.78 -3.30 15.76
C SER A 60 -11.05 -2.54 15.43
N SER A 61 -11.33 -1.44 16.13
CA SER A 61 -12.49 -0.59 15.85
C SER A 61 -12.42 0.05 14.46
N LEU A 62 -11.21 0.35 13.97
CA LEU A 62 -11.00 0.89 12.63
C LEU A 62 -11.05 -0.20 11.53
N ILE A 63 -10.64 -1.42 11.83
CA ILE A 63 -10.84 -2.57 10.93
C ILE A 63 -12.32 -2.78 10.61
N SER A 64 -13.17 -2.63 11.63
CA SER A 64 -14.60 -2.99 11.53
C SER A 64 -15.51 -1.81 11.22
N GLY A 65 -15.05 -0.55 11.38
CA GLY A 65 -15.96 0.58 11.25
C GLY A 65 -15.35 1.97 11.12
N ALA A 66 -14.14 2.08 10.54
CA ALA A 66 -13.44 3.37 10.42
C ALA A 66 -14.30 4.48 9.79
N HIS A 67 -14.96 4.19 8.68
CA HIS A 67 -15.82 5.15 7.97
C HIS A 67 -16.94 5.66 8.85
N PHE A 68 -17.70 4.75 9.46
CA PHE A 68 -18.81 5.08 10.35
C PHE A 68 -18.36 5.87 11.59
N LEU A 69 -17.26 5.48 12.24
CA LEU A 69 -16.74 6.15 13.42
C LEU A 69 -16.29 7.58 13.15
N ASN A 70 -15.84 7.85 11.91
CA ASN A 70 -15.29 9.12 11.50
C ASN A 70 -16.24 9.89 10.57
N ASP A 71 -17.53 9.93 10.94
CA ASP A 71 -18.57 10.73 10.31
C ASP A 71 -18.70 10.53 8.79
N ASN A 72 -18.42 9.31 8.31
CA ASN A 72 -18.42 8.95 6.90
C ASN A 72 -17.48 9.83 6.05
N HIS A 73 -16.30 10.13 6.58
CA HIS A 73 -15.33 10.98 5.89
C HIS A 73 -14.95 10.40 4.51
N PRO A 74 -14.96 11.22 3.43
CA PRO A 74 -14.80 10.71 2.04
C PRO A 74 -13.44 10.08 1.74
N TRP A 75 -12.40 10.37 2.53
CA TRP A 75 -11.09 9.72 2.38
C TRP A 75 -11.02 8.35 3.06
N ILE A 76 -11.96 8.01 3.93
CA ILE A 76 -11.98 6.74 4.65
C ILE A 76 -12.97 5.82 3.94
N PRO A 77 -12.52 4.73 3.31
CA PRO A 77 -13.41 3.83 2.56
C PRO A 77 -14.41 3.12 3.49
N ASP A 78 -15.63 2.89 3.03
CA ASP A 78 -16.64 2.14 3.78
C ASP A 78 -16.39 0.63 3.71
N THR A 79 -15.23 0.21 4.19
CA THR A 79 -14.85 -1.19 4.33
C THR A 79 -15.01 -1.65 5.77
N LYS A 80 -15.55 -2.86 5.93
CA LYS A 80 -15.81 -3.49 7.23
C LYS A 80 -15.29 -4.91 7.19
N SER A 81 -14.40 -5.28 8.10
CA SER A 81 -13.83 -6.62 8.16
C SER A 81 -14.04 -7.26 9.50
N LYS A 82 -14.19 -8.57 9.51
CA LYS A 82 -14.15 -9.39 10.71
C LYS A 82 -12.71 -9.49 11.21
N ILE A 83 -12.54 -9.82 12.47
CA ILE A 83 -11.26 -9.76 13.15
C ILE A 83 -10.87 -11.17 13.63
N HIS A 84 -9.64 -11.57 13.33
CA HIS A 84 -8.92 -12.57 14.08
C HIS A 84 -8.00 -11.83 15.06
N ASP A 85 -8.33 -11.87 16.34
CA ASP A 85 -7.63 -11.16 17.39
C ASP A 85 -6.43 -11.96 17.89
N VAL A 86 -5.23 -11.41 17.75
CA VAL A 86 -3.99 -12.00 18.24
C VAL A 86 -3.39 -11.11 19.31
N CYS A 87 -3.69 -11.42 20.55
CA CYS A 87 -3.15 -10.75 21.73
C CYS A 87 -1.70 -11.19 21.95
N ALA A 88 -0.75 -10.41 21.45
CA ALA A 88 0.65 -10.76 21.39
C ALA A 88 1.61 -9.73 22.00
N LEU A 89 1.15 -8.50 22.27
CA LEU A 89 1.95 -7.44 22.87
C LEU A 89 1.62 -7.30 24.36
N ASP A 90 2.66 -7.30 25.18
CA ASP A 90 2.56 -7.10 26.63
C ASP A 90 2.40 -5.61 26.93
N GLU A 91 1.71 -5.27 28.02
CA GLU A 91 1.50 -3.88 28.47
C GLU A 91 2.82 -3.09 28.68
N ASN A 92 3.82 -3.77 29.21
CA ASN A 92 5.12 -3.19 29.53
C ASN A 92 6.15 -3.31 28.40
N GLY A 93 5.72 -3.72 27.21
CA GLY A 93 6.56 -3.95 26.05
C GLY A 93 7.01 -5.40 25.91
N SER A 94 7.22 -5.84 24.68
CA SER A 94 7.64 -7.20 24.33
C SER A 94 9.00 -7.19 23.64
N TYR A 95 9.80 -8.20 23.89
CA TYR A 95 11.05 -8.39 23.16
C TYR A 95 10.75 -8.73 21.69
N ILE A 96 11.55 -8.18 20.77
CA ILE A 96 11.39 -8.43 19.33
C ILE A 96 11.48 -9.92 19.00
N SER A 97 12.37 -10.65 19.65
CA SER A 97 12.49 -12.12 19.50
C SER A 97 11.19 -12.85 19.82
N ASP A 98 10.50 -12.43 20.87
CA ASP A 98 9.24 -13.05 21.29
C ASP A 98 8.12 -12.70 20.30
N LEU A 99 8.07 -11.45 19.83
CA LEU A 99 7.11 -11.03 18.80
C LEU A 99 7.27 -11.81 17.51
N ILE A 100 8.50 -12.05 17.06
CA ILE A 100 8.83 -12.87 15.90
C ILE A 100 8.28 -14.32 16.08
N LEU A 101 8.53 -14.93 17.23
CA LEU A 101 8.06 -16.28 17.52
C LEU A 101 6.52 -16.37 17.63
N ARG A 102 5.90 -15.41 18.33
CA ARG A 102 4.43 -15.33 18.49
C ARG A 102 3.75 -15.13 17.13
N LEU A 103 4.29 -14.24 16.28
CA LEU A 103 3.76 -13.99 14.93
C LEU A 103 3.90 -15.22 14.03
N ALA A 104 5.07 -15.87 14.04
CA ALA A 104 5.30 -17.08 13.24
C ALA A 104 4.35 -18.21 13.64
N ASP A 105 4.10 -18.39 14.93
CA ASP A 105 3.15 -19.39 15.45
C ASP A 105 1.70 -19.04 15.06
N ALA A 106 1.27 -17.79 15.25
CA ALA A 106 -0.08 -17.32 14.89
C ALA A 106 -0.38 -17.48 13.39
N VAL A 107 0.55 -17.06 12.54
CA VAL A 107 0.42 -17.22 11.07
C VAL A 107 0.37 -18.70 10.67
N ASN A 108 1.18 -19.56 11.32
CA ASN A 108 1.18 -21.00 11.02
C ASN A 108 -0.14 -21.68 11.41
N LYS A 109 -0.82 -21.19 12.45
CA LYS A 109 -2.16 -21.67 12.85
C LYS A 109 -3.28 -21.18 11.94
N ARG A 110 -3.13 -19.98 11.35
CA ARG A 110 -4.16 -19.33 10.52
C ARG A 110 -3.63 -18.92 9.15
N PRO A 111 -3.11 -19.86 8.33
CA PRO A 111 -2.62 -19.57 6.98
C PRO A 111 -3.74 -19.22 5.99
N ASP A 112 -5.00 -19.44 6.38
CA ASP A 112 -6.19 -19.06 5.65
C ASP A 112 -6.42 -17.54 5.62
N ILE A 113 -5.98 -16.81 6.65
CA ILE A 113 -6.14 -15.34 6.72
C ILE A 113 -5.06 -14.69 5.88
N LYS A 114 -5.47 -13.94 4.86
CA LYS A 114 -4.58 -13.39 3.84
C LYS A 114 -4.06 -11.98 4.12
N VAL A 115 -4.69 -11.24 5.02
CA VAL A 115 -4.27 -9.89 5.41
C VAL A 115 -4.08 -9.80 6.92
N TRP A 116 -2.89 -9.35 7.33
CA TRP A 116 -2.48 -9.19 8.72
C TRP A 116 -2.10 -7.75 9.01
N ASN A 117 -2.76 -7.13 9.98
CA ASN A 117 -2.45 -5.79 10.46
C ASN A 117 -1.43 -5.83 11.60
N LEU A 118 -0.33 -5.10 11.46
CA LEU A 118 0.71 -4.89 12.46
C LEU A 118 0.85 -3.40 12.74
N SER A 119 0.08 -2.92 13.72
CA SER A 119 0.11 -1.52 14.18
C SER A 119 1.15 -1.32 15.27
N LEU A 120 2.34 -1.84 15.07
CA LEU A 120 3.46 -1.82 16.00
C LEU A 120 4.72 -1.29 15.33
N GLY A 121 5.69 -0.85 16.12
CA GLY A 121 6.99 -0.42 15.62
C GLY A 121 8.02 -0.37 16.74
N GLY A 122 9.25 -0.74 16.39
CA GLY A 122 10.43 -0.54 17.21
C GLY A 122 11.09 0.83 16.98
N GLY A 123 12.40 0.91 17.14
CA GLY A 123 13.19 2.07 16.77
C GLY A 123 13.26 2.30 15.25
N PRO A 124 13.90 3.38 14.79
CA PRO A 124 14.15 3.65 13.39
C PRO A 124 14.94 2.50 12.75
N CYS A 125 14.60 2.15 11.50
CA CYS A 125 15.32 1.11 10.76
C CYS A 125 16.77 1.51 10.50
N ASN A 126 17.61 0.50 10.29
CA ASN A 126 18.98 0.72 9.85
C ASN A 126 19.02 1.16 8.38
N GLU A 127 19.92 2.03 8.00
CA GLU A 127 20.02 2.54 6.62
C GLU A 127 20.58 1.50 5.63
N GLN A 128 21.27 0.46 6.12
CA GLN A 128 21.96 -0.50 5.26
C GLN A 128 21.47 -1.95 5.41
N MET A 129 20.83 -2.28 6.54
CA MET A 129 20.45 -3.65 6.84
C MET A 129 18.97 -3.73 7.23
N PHE A 130 18.30 -4.76 6.75
CA PHE A 130 16.95 -5.12 7.16
C PHE A 130 16.99 -5.78 8.54
N SER A 131 16.03 -5.49 9.39
CA SER A 131 15.91 -6.11 10.71
C SER A 131 15.45 -7.57 10.61
N ASP A 132 15.77 -8.37 11.62
CA ASP A 132 15.31 -9.75 11.72
C ASP A 132 13.79 -9.85 11.66
N PHE A 133 13.08 -8.87 12.24
CA PHE A 133 11.63 -8.84 12.22
C PHE A 133 11.09 -8.56 10.80
N ALA A 134 11.69 -7.62 10.07
CA ALA A 134 11.32 -7.36 8.68
C ALA A 134 11.60 -8.58 7.77
N MET A 135 12.75 -9.24 7.96
CA MET A 135 13.09 -10.46 7.24
C MET A 135 12.14 -11.61 7.55
N GLU A 136 11.65 -11.72 8.79
CA GLU A 136 10.65 -12.72 9.16
C GLU A 136 9.29 -12.43 8.53
N LEU A 137 8.84 -11.15 8.47
CA LEU A 137 7.63 -10.80 7.72
C LEU A 137 7.73 -11.22 6.25
N ASP A 138 8.89 -10.96 5.63
CA ASP A 138 9.14 -11.33 4.24
C ASP A 138 9.08 -12.85 4.05
N ARG A 139 9.70 -13.63 4.95
CA ARG A 139 9.69 -15.09 4.93
C ARG A 139 8.28 -15.67 5.11
N LEU A 140 7.51 -15.14 6.05
CA LEU A 140 6.13 -15.58 6.30
C LEU A 140 5.21 -15.22 5.11
N SER A 141 5.38 -14.02 4.55
CA SER A 141 4.65 -13.60 3.35
C SER A 141 4.88 -14.55 2.17
N ASP A 142 6.15 -14.90 1.90
CA ASP A 142 6.50 -15.84 0.82
C ASP A 142 5.97 -17.25 1.10
N LYS A 143 6.10 -17.74 2.34
CA LYS A 143 5.70 -19.11 2.72
C LYS A 143 4.20 -19.34 2.67
N PHE A 144 3.39 -18.36 3.12
CA PHE A 144 1.94 -18.54 3.29
C PHE A 144 1.10 -17.75 2.30
N GLY A 145 1.73 -16.94 1.44
CA GLY A 145 1.03 -16.09 0.48
C GLY A 145 0.11 -15.08 1.18
N ILE A 146 0.62 -14.38 2.18
CA ILE A 146 -0.12 -13.39 2.99
C ILE A 146 0.49 -12.00 2.85
N LEU A 147 -0.35 -10.97 3.02
CA LEU A 147 0.05 -9.57 3.00
C LEU A 147 0.05 -9.01 4.43
N PHE A 148 1.19 -8.57 4.90
CA PHE A 148 1.29 -7.76 6.10
C PHE A 148 1.07 -6.29 5.78
N VAL A 149 0.19 -5.62 6.52
CA VAL A 149 -0.01 -4.17 6.49
C VAL A 149 0.59 -3.60 7.78
N VAL A 150 1.62 -2.79 7.64
CA VAL A 150 2.48 -2.38 8.75
C VAL A 150 2.47 -0.86 8.91
N ALA A 151 2.31 -0.37 10.13
CA ALA A 151 2.44 1.06 10.43
C ALA A 151 3.88 1.54 10.18
N ALA A 152 4.02 2.75 9.62
CA ALA A 152 5.34 3.36 9.38
C ALA A 152 6.09 3.71 10.68
N GLY A 153 5.38 3.80 11.79
CA GLY A 153 5.88 4.22 13.09
C GLY A 153 5.69 5.72 13.36
N ASN A 154 5.84 6.09 14.61
CA ASN A 154 5.63 7.47 15.08
C ASN A 154 6.93 8.09 15.57
N TYR A 155 7.23 9.30 15.10
CA TYR A 155 8.26 10.18 15.62
C TYR A 155 7.59 11.22 16.52
N VAL A 156 7.82 11.14 17.80
CA VAL A 156 7.20 12.01 18.82
C VAL A 156 8.21 12.82 19.65
N ASP A 157 9.47 12.82 19.21
CA ASP A 157 10.55 13.56 19.85
C ASP A 157 10.52 15.05 19.44
N GLU A 158 11.25 15.88 20.17
CA GLU A 158 11.50 17.28 19.80
C GLU A 158 12.77 17.41 18.94
N PRO A 159 12.81 18.34 17.96
CA PRO A 159 11.75 19.29 17.62
C PRO A 159 10.59 18.63 16.85
N ILE A 160 9.36 19.12 17.07
CA ILE A 160 8.19 18.70 16.27
C ILE A 160 8.48 18.96 14.80
N ARG A 161 8.32 17.92 13.98
CA ARG A 161 8.58 18.01 12.55
C ARG A 161 7.53 18.89 11.86
N THR A 162 8.00 19.89 11.11
CA THR A 162 7.18 20.77 10.26
C THR A 162 7.04 20.20 8.84
N TRP A 163 6.14 20.78 8.06
CA TRP A 163 6.00 20.48 6.63
C TRP A 163 5.92 21.77 5.81
N PRO A 164 6.66 21.89 4.70
CA PRO A 164 7.76 20.99 4.30
C PRO A 164 8.87 20.94 5.35
N ASN A 165 9.62 19.84 5.41
CA ASN A 165 10.71 19.69 6.37
C ASN A 165 12.05 20.14 5.71
N PRO A 166 12.51 21.36 5.98
CA PRO A 166 13.72 21.88 5.37
C PRO A 166 15.01 21.30 5.99
N ASP A 167 14.90 20.74 7.17
CA ASP A 167 16.06 20.24 7.95
C ASP A 167 15.82 18.78 8.37
N PRO A 168 16.40 17.81 7.62
CA PRO A 168 16.22 16.40 7.94
C PRO A 168 16.81 16.06 9.31
N LEU A 169 16.04 15.31 10.11
CA LEU A 169 16.38 14.93 11.50
C LEU A 169 17.45 13.83 11.58
N GLY A 170 18.44 13.84 10.68
CA GLY A 170 19.58 12.92 10.74
C GLY A 170 19.25 11.43 10.78
N GLY A 171 18.08 11.02 10.29
CA GLY A 171 17.62 9.63 10.30
C GLY A 171 16.79 9.23 11.53
N ALA A 172 16.65 10.09 12.54
CA ALA A 172 15.86 9.79 13.73
C ALA A 172 14.37 9.53 13.42
N ASP A 173 13.87 10.09 12.34
CA ASP A 173 12.49 9.95 11.87
C ASP A 173 12.29 8.92 10.73
N LEU A 174 13.29 8.06 10.48
CA LEU A 174 13.15 6.97 9.51
C LEU A 174 12.10 5.94 9.95
N ILE A 175 11.56 5.21 8.96
CA ILE A 175 10.60 4.11 9.16
C ILE A 175 10.98 3.26 10.37
N SER A 176 10.03 2.93 11.22
CA SER A 176 10.23 1.98 12.32
C SER A 176 10.29 0.53 11.80
N SER A 177 11.18 -0.27 12.37
CA SER A 177 11.14 -1.74 12.19
C SER A 177 9.82 -2.28 12.77
N PRO A 178 9.12 -3.22 12.06
CA PRO A 178 9.49 -3.91 10.82
C PRO A 178 8.94 -3.27 9.53
N GLY A 179 8.60 -1.99 9.53
CA GLY A 179 8.01 -1.29 8.37
C GLY A 179 8.92 -1.26 7.13
N GLU A 180 10.21 -1.56 7.27
CA GLU A 180 11.14 -1.68 6.15
C GLU A 180 11.01 -2.99 5.37
N SER A 181 10.22 -3.98 5.83
CA SER A 181 9.96 -5.24 5.10
C SER A 181 9.62 -4.96 3.63
N VAL A 182 10.22 -5.72 2.73
CA VAL A 182 10.02 -5.52 1.28
C VAL A 182 8.74 -6.15 0.76
N ARG A 183 8.20 -7.16 1.47
CA ARG A 183 6.90 -7.80 1.16
C ARG A 183 5.73 -7.01 1.75
N ALA A 184 5.89 -6.48 2.95
CA ALA A 184 4.83 -5.76 3.63
C ALA A 184 4.44 -4.47 2.90
N LEU A 185 3.17 -4.10 3.06
CA LEU A 185 2.63 -2.79 2.68
C LEU A 185 2.76 -1.85 3.88
N THR A 186 3.66 -0.89 3.79
CA THR A 186 3.93 0.06 4.89
C THR A 186 3.12 1.31 4.72
N VAL A 187 2.40 1.70 5.78
CA VAL A 187 1.42 2.78 5.77
C VAL A 187 1.88 3.94 6.65
N GLY A 188 2.10 5.09 6.05
CA GLY A 188 2.32 6.36 6.74
C GLY A 188 1.02 7.08 7.05
N SER A 189 1.11 8.26 7.68
CA SER A 189 -0.04 9.04 8.08
C SER A 189 -0.09 10.42 7.43
N VAL A 190 -1.29 10.82 7.02
CA VAL A 190 -1.62 12.11 6.44
C VAL A 190 -2.73 12.79 7.25
N SER A 191 -2.68 14.12 7.34
CA SER A 191 -3.78 14.91 7.92
C SER A 191 -4.96 14.91 6.95
N HIS A 192 -6.13 14.48 7.43
CA HIS A 192 -7.34 14.32 6.63
C HIS A 192 -8.40 15.39 6.91
N MET A 193 -8.22 16.18 7.96
CA MET A 193 -9.22 17.12 8.45
C MET A 193 -8.56 18.41 8.92
N GLU A 194 -9.15 19.54 8.59
CA GLU A 194 -8.73 20.84 9.11
C GLU A 194 -9.25 21.04 10.53
N ALA A 195 -8.41 21.65 11.36
CA ALA A 195 -8.80 22.15 12.67
C ALA A 195 -7.87 23.33 13.05
N ASN A 196 -8.41 24.33 13.75
CA ASN A 196 -7.69 25.58 14.06
C ASN A 196 -6.37 25.36 14.81
N ASP A 197 -6.31 24.33 15.65
CA ASP A 197 -5.15 24.04 16.50
C ASP A 197 -4.33 22.84 16.00
N ALA A 198 -4.64 22.30 14.81
CA ALA A 198 -3.91 21.17 14.24
C ALA A 198 -2.50 21.60 13.82
N LEU A 199 -1.52 20.70 14.04
CA LEU A 199 -0.11 20.93 13.70
C LEU A 199 0.22 20.73 12.22
N SER A 200 -0.72 20.21 11.44
CA SER A 200 -0.54 19.92 10.01
C SER A 200 -1.81 20.27 9.22
N GLU A 201 -1.60 20.78 8.01
CA GLU A 201 -2.67 21.07 7.06
C GLU A 201 -3.20 19.79 6.41
N ILE A 202 -4.44 19.85 5.91
CA ILE A 202 -5.04 18.73 5.17
C ILE A 202 -4.18 18.34 3.96
N GLY A 203 -4.00 17.05 3.74
CA GLY A 203 -3.20 16.51 2.64
C GLY A 203 -1.69 16.53 2.87
N THR A 204 -1.21 17.08 3.99
CA THR A 204 0.21 17.05 4.35
C THR A 204 0.52 15.89 5.31
N PRO A 205 1.78 15.40 5.34
CA PRO A 205 2.19 14.38 6.30
C PRO A 205 1.96 14.86 7.73
N THR A 206 1.41 14.01 8.58
CA THR A 206 1.30 14.34 10.01
C THR A 206 2.70 14.46 10.64
N PRO A 207 2.90 15.33 11.66
CA PRO A 207 4.21 15.56 12.25
C PRO A 207 4.87 14.30 12.81
N TYR A 208 4.06 13.35 13.27
CA TYR A 208 4.53 12.11 13.87
C TYR A 208 4.83 11.00 12.84
N THR A 209 4.30 11.05 11.59
CA THR A 209 4.53 9.95 10.64
C THR A 209 6.00 9.81 10.31
N ARG A 210 6.56 8.62 10.49
CA ARG A 210 7.93 8.34 10.09
C ARG A 210 8.03 8.23 8.57
N ARG A 211 9.23 8.42 8.02
CA ARG A 211 9.51 8.54 6.59
C ARG A 211 10.54 7.55 6.09
N GLY A 212 10.58 7.41 4.77
CA GLY A 212 11.67 6.72 4.07
C GLY A 212 12.95 7.57 3.88
N PRO A 213 13.94 6.99 3.25
CA PRO A 213 13.90 5.62 2.73
C PRO A 213 14.08 4.56 3.82
N GLY A 214 13.71 3.33 3.52
CA GLY A 214 14.17 2.16 4.26
C GLY A 214 15.62 1.80 3.90
N PRO A 215 16.13 0.63 4.37
CA PRO A 215 17.48 0.18 4.08
C PRO A 215 17.81 0.23 2.58
N VAL A 216 19.06 0.64 2.26
CA VAL A 216 19.57 0.70 0.89
C VAL A 216 18.65 1.51 -0.04
N PHE A 217 18.15 2.63 0.46
CA PHE A 217 17.23 3.53 -0.25
C PHE A 217 15.91 2.88 -0.71
N THR A 218 15.49 1.77 -0.08
CA THR A 218 14.19 1.16 -0.37
C THR A 218 13.07 2.18 -0.18
N PRO A 219 12.25 2.45 -1.22
CA PRO A 219 11.14 3.41 -1.11
C PRO A 219 10.14 2.97 -0.04
N LYS A 220 9.92 3.83 0.94
CA LYS A 220 8.97 3.69 2.05
C LYS A 220 8.51 5.10 2.48
N PRO A 221 7.31 5.23 3.10
CA PRO A 221 6.26 4.22 3.15
C PRO A 221 5.77 3.86 1.74
N ASP A 222 5.06 2.74 1.57
CA ASP A 222 4.47 2.40 0.26
C ASP A 222 3.31 3.34 -0.08
N ILE A 223 2.45 3.61 0.91
CA ILE A 223 1.25 4.48 0.81
C ILE A 223 1.01 5.19 2.14
N ILE A 224 0.03 6.08 2.17
CA ILE A 224 -0.44 6.78 3.37
C ILE A 224 -1.95 6.64 3.53
N HIS A 225 -2.44 6.87 4.75
CA HIS A 225 -3.85 7.04 5.03
C HIS A 225 -4.10 7.99 6.20
N ALA A 226 -5.37 8.34 6.46
CA ALA A 226 -5.75 9.11 7.63
C ALA A 226 -5.29 8.39 8.91
N GLY A 227 -4.43 9.02 9.69
CA GLY A 227 -3.97 8.51 10.99
C GLY A 227 -4.39 9.40 12.15
N GLY A 228 -5.20 10.44 11.87
CA GLY A 228 -5.61 11.45 12.83
C GLY A 228 -4.65 12.63 12.92
N GLY A 229 -5.19 13.85 12.90
CA GLY A 229 -4.42 15.05 13.18
C GLY A 229 -4.03 15.13 14.65
N VAL A 230 -2.93 15.82 14.91
CA VAL A 230 -2.39 16.06 16.25
C VAL A 230 -2.37 17.55 16.56
N HIS A 231 -2.60 17.88 17.80
CA HIS A 231 -2.63 19.26 18.33
C HIS A 231 -1.52 19.47 19.34
N ARG A 232 -1.15 20.72 19.60
CA ARG A 232 -0.07 21.05 20.55
C ARG A 232 -0.46 20.73 22.00
N PRO A 233 0.48 20.29 22.84
CA PRO A 233 1.76 19.62 22.55
C PRO A 233 1.57 18.09 22.49
N TRP A 234 1.34 17.51 21.37
CA TRP A 234 1.04 16.07 21.19
C TRP A 234 -0.30 15.63 21.79
N ASN A 235 -1.31 16.49 21.70
CA ASN A 235 -2.67 16.20 22.20
C ASN A 235 -3.61 15.72 21.08
N VAL A 236 -4.65 15.01 21.48
CA VAL A 236 -5.80 14.74 20.63
C VAL A 236 -6.68 16.00 20.52
N GLY A 237 -7.37 16.14 19.38
CA GLY A 237 -8.25 17.27 19.12
C GLY A 237 -9.28 16.95 18.04
N ALA A 238 -9.87 18.00 17.46
CA ALA A 238 -10.98 17.87 16.52
C ALA A 238 -10.61 17.10 15.22
N SER A 239 -9.34 17.16 14.78
CA SER A 239 -8.85 16.45 13.59
C SER A 239 -8.32 15.04 13.88
N SER A 240 -8.32 14.59 15.14
CA SER A 240 -7.92 13.22 15.50
C SER A 240 -8.98 12.20 15.09
N LEU A 241 -8.57 10.95 14.84
CA LEU A 241 -9.49 9.87 14.53
C LEU A 241 -10.31 9.44 15.74
N LYS A 242 -11.58 9.16 15.50
CA LYS A 242 -12.48 8.55 16.50
C LYS A 242 -12.32 7.04 16.45
N VAL A 243 -12.13 6.43 17.61
CA VAL A 243 -11.92 5.01 17.84
C VAL A 243 -12.72 4.55 19.06
N VAL A 244 -12.93 3.24 19.20
CA VAL A 244 -13.55 2.66 20.39
C VAL A 244 -12.47 2.15 21.33
N GLY A 245 -12.48 2.62 22.57
CA GLY A 245 -11.57 2.21 23.63
C GLY A 245 -11.96 0.88 24.30
N PRO A 246 -11.07 0.34 25.17
CA PRO A 246 -11.28 -0.97 25.82
C PRO A 246 -12.50 -0.99 26.76
N ASP A 247 -12.93 0.16 27.26
CA ASP A 247 -14.13 0.35 28.09
C ASP A 247 -15.41 0.56 27.28
N ASN A 248 -15.35 0.29 25.97
CA ASN A 248 -16.43 0.47 25.01
C ASN A 248 -16.87 1.94 24.84
N ARG A 249 -15.97 2.91 25.08
CA ARG A 249 -16.23 4.33 24.88
C ARG A 249 -15.60 4.86 23.60
N LEU A 250 -16.28 5.81 22.97
CA LEU A 250 -15.71 6.56 21.86
C LEU A 250 -14.63 7.51 22.41
N CYS A 251 -13.43 7.41 21.86
CA CYS A 251 -12.33 8.32 22.16
C CYS A 251 -11.65 8.79 20.87
N SER A 252 -10.81 9.81 20.99
CA SER A 252 -10.02 10.32 19.88
C SER A 252 -8.57 9.90 20.05
N ASN A 253 -7.91 9.56 18.94
CA ASN A 253 -6.50 9.20 18.96
C ASN A 253 -5.82 9.54 17.63
N PHE A 254 -4.49 9.46 17.58
CA PHE A 254 -3.68 9.68 16.39
C PHE A 254 -2.48 8.74 16.37
N GLY A 255 -1.98 8.44 15.18
CA GLY A 255 -0.80 7.59 14.98
C GLY A 255 -0.87 6.84 13.64
N THR A 256 0.28 6.42 13.12
CA THR A 256 0.34 5.54 11.96
C THR A 256 -0.32 4.18 12.25
N SER A 257 -0.39 3.81 13.53
CA SER A 257 -1.13 2.64 14.03
C SER A 257 -2.63 2.68 13.72
N PHE A 258 -3.18 3.86 13.46
CA PHE A 258 -4.59 4.04 13.09
C PHE A 258 -4.79 4.21 11.58
N ALA A 259 -3.74 4.53 10.82
CA ALA A 259 -3.77 4.53 9.36
C ALA A 259 -3.70 3.10 8.79
N ALA A 260 -2.85 2.25 9.36
CA ALA A 260 -2.64 0.87 8.90
C ALA A 260 -3.92 0.01 8.91
N PRO A 261 -4.78 -0.01 9.94
CA PRO A 261 -5.99 -0.83 9.98
C PRO A 261 -7.02 -0.45 8.92
N ILE A 262 -7.14 0.84 8.56
CA ILE A 262 -8.03 1.28 7.48
C ILE A 262 -7.57 0.65 6.15
N VAL A 263 -6.27 0.68 5.89
CA VAL A 263 -5.67 0.05 4.71
C VAL A 263 -5.75 -1.47 4.77
N ALA A 264 -5.61 -2.08 5.94
CA ALA A 264 -5.73 -3.54 6.09
C ALA A 264 -7.15 -4.03 5.75
N SER A 265 -8.18 -3.31 6.20
CA SER A 265 -9.57 -3.61 5.81
C SER A 265 -9.77 -3.44 4.30
N LEU A 266 -9.27 -2.35 3.70
CA LEU A 266 -9.33 -2.13 2.25
C LEU A 266 -8.58 -3.23 1.47
N ALA A 267 -7.41 -3.67 1.95
CA ALA A 267 -6.64 -4.76 1.35
C ALA A 267 -7.41 -6.09 1.39
N ALA A 268 -8.07 -6.39 2.50
CA ALA A 268 -8.85 -7.62 2.66
C ALA A 268 -10.08 -7.64 1.73
N HIS A 269 -10.78 -6.51 1.59
CA HIS A 269 -11.87 -6.37 0.62
C HIS A 269 -11.39 -6.49 -0.83
N THR A 270 -10.25 -5.86 -1.15
CA THR A 270 -9.64 -5.99 -2.48
C THR A 270 -9.27 -7.44 -2.77
N TRP A 271 -8.66 -8.13 -1.78
CA TRP A 271 -8.33 -9.55 -1.89
C TRP A 271 -9.56 -10.40 -2.18
N GLN A 272 -10.59 -10.28 -1.35
CA GLN A 272 -11.82 -11.04 -1.48
C GLN A 272 -12.50 -10.80 -2.84
N ARG A 273 -12.59 -9.54 -3.27
CA ARG A 273 -13.22 -9.17 -4.54
C ARG A 273 -12.47 -9.73 -5.76
N ILE A 274 -11.14 -9.71 -5.74
CA ILE A 274 -10.35 -10.30 -6.83
C ILE A 274 -10.42 -11.83 -6.78
N ALA A 275 -10.44 -12.45 -5.59
CA ALA A 275 -10.49 -13.90 -5.43
C ALA A 275 -11.80 -14.54 -5.94
N THR A 276 -12.86 -13.77 -6.12
CA THR A 276 -14.10 -14.24 -6.76
C THR A 276 -13.93 -14.47 -8.27
N ASN A 277 -12.86 -13.93 -8.87
CA ASN A 277 -12.56 -14.11 -10.29
C ASN A 277 -11.44 -15.17 -10.47
N SER A 278 -11.82 -16.32 -11.04
CA SER A 278 -10.91 -17.45 -11.27
C SER A 278 -9.77 -17.17 -12.24
N ASP A 279 -9.85 -16.09 -13.03
CA ASP A 279 -8.82 -15.72 -14.02
C ASP A 279 -7.59 -15.06 -13.39
N PHE A 280 -7.67 -14.68 -12.10
CA PHE A 280 -6.58 -14.08 -11.37
C PHE A 280 -5.94 -15.05 -10.38
N ASN A 281 -4.62 -15.12 -10.41
CA ASN A 281 -3.86 -15.72 -9.33
C ASN A 281 -3.62 -14.66 -8.24
N VAL A 282 -4.47 -14.67 -7.22
CA VAL A 282 -4.40 -13.67 -6.14
C VAL A 282 -3.16 -13.90 -5.29
N SER A 283 -2.34 -12.88 -5.16
CA SER A 283 -1.08 -12.92 -4.43
C SER A 283 -0.86 -11.60 -3.66
N PRO A 284 0.00 -11.59 -2.62
CA PRO A 284 0.37 -10.37 -1.92
C PRO A 284 0.89 -9.28 -2.88
N SER A 285 1.67 -9.65 -3.89
CA SER A 285 2.20 -8.70 -4.88
C SER A 285 1.10 -8.10 -5.75
N LEU A 286 0.06 -8.87 -6.14
CA LEU A 286 -1.09 -8.34 -6.87
C LEU A 286 -1.83 -7.30 -6.03
N ILE A 287 -2.19 -7.64 -4.79
CA ILE A 287 -2.94 -6.72 -3.93
C ILE A 287 -2.12 -5.46 -3.62
N LYS A 288 -0.83 -5.63 -3.34
CA LYS A 288 0.09 -4.50 -3.12
C LYS A 288 0.17 -3.60 -4.37
N ALA A 289 0.28 -4.18 -5.58
CA ALA A 289 0.29 -3.42 -6.82
C ALA A 289 -1.00 -2.61 -7.02
N LEU A 290 -2.16 -3.21 -6.76
CA LEU A 290 -3.47 -2.59 -6.94
C LEU A 290 -3.71 -1.45 -5.96
N LEU A 291 -3.36 -1.62 -4.68
CA LEU A 291 -3.47 -0.57 -3.66
C LEU A 291 -2.57 0.62 -3.97
N ILE A 292 -1.31 0.36 -4.34
CA ILE A 292 -0.37 1.41 -4.72
C ILE A 292 -0.83 2.13 -6.00
N HIS A 293 -1.39 1.39 -6.97
CA HIS A 293 -1.92 1.98 -8.19
C HIS A 293 -3.15 2.85 -7.94
N SER A 294 -4.08 2.38 -7.11
CA SER A 294 -5.23 3.18 -6.63
C SER A 294 -4.75 4.46 -5.95
N ALA A 295 -3.75 4.36 -5.07
CA ALA A 295 -3.17 5.52 -4.40
C ALA A 295 -2.60 6.56 -5.38
N GLN A 296 -1.89 6.11 -6.43
CA GLN A 296 -1.40 7.01 -7.47
C GLN A 296 -2.53 7.71 -8.25
N LEU A 297 -3.62 7.00 -8.54
CA LEU A 297 -4.76 7.56 -9.29
C LEU A 297 -5.58 8.55 -8.45
N SER A 298 -5.62 8.35 -7.13
CA SER A 298 -6.40 9.15 -6.18
C SER A 298 -5.60 10.32 -5.57
N SER A 299 -4.30 10.42 -5.88
CA SER A 299 -3.41 11.43 -5.30
C SER A 299 -2.64 12.20 -6.36
N PRO A 300 -2.09 13.38 -6.03
CA PRO A 300 -1.18 14.11 -6.90
C PRO A 300 0.07 13.30 -7.28
N ASP A 301 0.76 13.74 -8.32
CA ASP A 301 2.10 13.20 -8.64
C ASP A 301 3.13 13.85 -7.71
N TYR A 302 3.51 13.14 -6.67
CA TYR A 302 4.45 13.62 -5.67
C TYR A 302 5.89 13.60 -6.21
N SER A 303 6.67 14.61 -5.86
CA SER A 303 8.12 14.64 -6.11
C SER A 303 8.84 13.52 -5.35
N PRO A 304 10.07 13.14 -5.75
CA PRO A 304 10.83 12.11 -5.02
C PRO A 304 11.05 12.42 -3.53
N SER A 305 11.17 13.69 -3.16
CA SER A 305 11.30 14.11 -1.76
C SER A 305 9.99 13.94 -0.98
N GLU A 306 8.86 14.30 -1.57
CA GLU A 306 7.54 14.12 -0.96
C GLU A 306 7.18 12.64 -0.82
N ARG A 307 7.54 11.80 -1.78
CA ARG A 307 7.30 10.34 -1.73
C ARG A 307 7.98 9.65 -0.54
N ARG A 308 9.03 10.25 0.05
CA ARG A 308 9.63 9.74 1.28
C ARG A 308 8.66 9.81 2.47
N TYR A 309 7.68 10.71 2.44
CA TYR A 309 6.65 10.88 3.47
C TYR A 309 5.31 10.32 3.06
N LEU A 310 4.93 10.51 1.80
CA LEU A 310 3.58 10.28 1.28
C LEU A 310 3.47 8.99 0.45
N GLY A 311 4.57 8.29 0.20
CA GLY A 311 4.58 7.10 -0.65
C GLY A 311 3.94 7.36 -2.01
N ALA A 312 3.06 6.46 -2.43
CA ALA A 312 2.26 6.61 -3.64
C ALA A 312 0.99 7.45 -3.45
N GLY A 313 0.67 7.84 -2.21
CA GLY A 313 -0.53 8.58 -1.86
C GLY A 313 -1.57 7.78 -1.07
N ILE A 314 -2.81 8.24 -1.11
CA ILE A 314 -3.95 7.67 -0.38
C ILE A 314 -4.69 6.71 -1.31
N PRO A 315 -4.74 5.39 -1.03
CA PRO A 315 -5.60 4.48 -1.78
C PRO A 315 -7.06 4.74 -1.42
N ASN A 316 -7.92 4.63 -2.42
CA ASN A 316 -9.36 4.57 -2.26
C ASN A 316 -9.85 3.16 -2.62
N GLU A 317 -11.17 2.93 -2.62
CA GLU A 317 -11.71 1.65 -3.07
C GLU A 317 -11.13 1.30 -4.43
N VAL A 318 -10.48 0.11 -4.49
CA VAL A 318 -9.54 -0.18 -5.59
C VAL A 318 -10.28 -0.37 -6.91
N ILE A 319 -11.34 -1.17 -6.91
CA ILE A 319 -12.05 -1.54 -8.14
C ILE A 319 -12.77 -0.31 -8.71
N GLU A 320 -13.39 0.49 -7.87
CA GLU A 320 -14.01 1.75 -8.28
C GLU A 320 -12.98 2.72 -8.85
N THR A 321 -11.84 2.88 -8.17
CA THR A 321 -10.78 3.78 -8.63
C THR A 321 -10.24 3.37 -10.00
N LEU A 322 -10.10 2.07 -10.28
CA LEU A 322 -9.54 1.58 -11.53
C LEU A 322 -10.55 1.57 -12.69
N TYR A 323 -11.84 1.34 -12.41
CA TYR A 323 -12.82 0.96 -13.44
C TYR A 323 -14.10 1.77 -13.47
N ASP A 324 -14.49 2.48 -12.43
CA ASP A 324 -15.77 3.23 -12.40
C ASP A 324 -15.73 4.59 -13.11
N SER A 325 -14.57 4.99 -13.62
CA SER A 325 -14.43 6.25 -14.32
C SER A 325 -14.23 6.03 -15.82
N ASP A 326 -15.06 6.69 -16.63
CA ASP A 326 -14.97 6.61 -18.09
C ASP A 326 -13.80 7.42 -18.69
N ASP A 327 -13.12 8.23 -17.88
CA ASP A 327 -11.97 9.05 -18.26
C ASP A 327 -10.64 8.31 -18.32
N ARG A 328 -10.67 6.99 -17.97
CA ARG A 328 -9.46 6.16 -17.90
C ARG A 328 -9.69 4.75 -18.42
N PHE A 329 -8.58 4.12 -18.80
CA PHE A 329 -8.55 2.74 -19.28
C PHE A 329 -7.38 2.01 -18.61
N THR A 330 -7.70 0.99 -17.81
CA THR A 330 -6.73 0.24 -17.00
C THR A 330 -6.61 -1.21 -17.47
N LEU A 331 -5.37 -1.68 -17.61
CA LEU A 331 -5.05 -3.08 -17.86
C LEU A 331 -4.15 -3.62 -16.76
N ILE A 332 -4.42 -4.86 -16.34
CA ILE A 332 -3.64 -5.62 -15.37
C ILE A 332 -3.01 -6.81 -16.08
N PHE A 333 -1.70 -6.95 -15.92
CA PHE A 333 -0.93 -8.07 -16.44
C PHE A 333 -0.35 -8.87 -15.29
N GLN A 334 -0.61 -10.17 -15.28
CA GLN A 334 0.14 -11.13 -14.48
C GLN A 334 1.03 -11.91 -15.43
N THR A 335 2.33 -11.90 -15.22
CA THR A 335 3.29 -12.53 -16.09
C THR A 335 4.47 -13.09 -15.30
N PHE A 336 5.29 -13.88 -15.99
CA PHE A 336 6.51 -14.47 -15.44
C PHE A 336 7.70 -13.95 -16.21
N LEU A 337 8.74 -13.50 -15.50
CA LEU A 337 9.97 -13.02 -16.09
C LEU A 337 11.11 -14.01 -15.85
N VAL A 338 11.87 -14.27 -16.89
CA VAL A 338 13.07 -15.11 -16.84
C VAL A 338 14.29 -14.23 -17.15
N PRO A 339 15.40 -14.34 -16.42
CA PRO A 339 16.62 -13.59 -16.71
C PRO A 339 17.09 -13.82 -18.14
N GLY A 340 17.47 -12.75 -18.83
CA GLY A 340 17.89 -12.79 -20.24
C GLY A 340 16.76 -12.78 -21.26
N VAL A 341 15.50 -12.98 -20.84
CA VAL A 341 14.32 -12.92 -21.72
C VAL A 341 13.57 -11.60 -21.50
N ARG A 342 13.16 -10.98 -22.61
CA ARG A 342 12.31 -9.78 -22.58
C ARG A 342 10.86 -10.19 -22.81
N TRP A 343 10.02 -9.95 -21.79
CA TRP A 343 8.57 -10.03 -21.99
C TRP A 343 8.08 -8.74 -22.65
N ARG A 344 7.26 -8.88 -23.69
CA ARG A 344 6.77 -7.71 -24.45
C ARG A 344 5.32 -7.91 -24.88
N LYS A 345 4.54 -6.84 -24.77
CA LYS A 345 3.20 -6.70 -25.35
C LYS A 345 3.23 -5.55 -26.37
N GLU A 346 3.26 -5.93 -27.64
CA GLU A 346 3.23 -5.01 -28.78
C GLU A 346 1.79 -4.66 -29.18
N ASN A 347 1.63 -3.62 -30.00
CA ASN A 347 0.33 -3.12 -30.41
C ASN A 347 -0.56 -2.80 -29.20
N TYR A 348 0.03 -2.10 -28.22
CA TYR A 348 -0.69 -1.75 -26.99
C TYR A 348 -1.95 -0.96 -27.32
N PRO A 349 -3.14 -1.31 -26.75
CA PRO A 349 -4.41 -0.70 -27.08
C PRO A 349 -4.50 0.72 -26.53
N ILE A 350 -4.20 1.71 -27.39
CA ILE A 350 -4.31 3.14 -27.04
C ILE A 350 -5.72 3.61 -27.38
N PRO A 351 -6.48 4.17 -26.40
CA PRO A 351 -7.79 4.79 -26.69
C PRO A 351 -7.68 5.91 -27.71
N SER A 352 -8.52 5.90 -28.73
CA SER A 352 -8.53 6.95 -29.77
C SER A 352 -8.86 8.33 -29.19
N ALA A 353 -9.63 8.41 -28.11
CA ALA A 353 -9.93 9.63 -27.37
C ALA A 353 -8.67 10.34 -26.83
N LEU A 354 -7.57 9.61 -26.63
CA LEU A 354 -6.29 10.17 -26.20
C LEU A 354 -5.38 10.57 -27.38
N ILE A 355 -5.82 10.39 -28.64
CA ILE A 355 -5.04 10.74 -29.82
C ILE A 355 -5.61 12.02 -30.45
N GLN A 356 -4.85 13.11 -30.43
CA GLN A 356 -5.21 14.39 -31.03
C GLN A 356 -4.16 14.79 -32.06
N ASN A 357 -4.57 14.95 -33.32
CA ASN A 357 -3.67 15.31 -34.43
C ASN A 357 -2.41 14.42 -34.53
N GLY A 358 -2.61 13.10 -34.39
CA GLY A 358 -1.52 12.11 -34.44
C GLY A 358 -0.60 12.09 -33.21
N LYS A 359 -0.95 12.81 -32.15
CA LYS A 359 -0.21 12.84 -30.90
C LYS A 359 -1.02 12.24 -29.76
N PHE A 360 -0.37 11.42 -28.93
CA PHE A 360 -0.92 10.99 -27.67
C PHE A 360 -0.90 12.16 -26.68
N LYS A 361 -2.07 12.53 -26.15
CA LYS A 361 -2.27 13.48 -25.05
C LYS A 361 -3.05 12.78 -23.94
N GLY A 362 -2.43 12.65 -22.81
CA GLY A 362 -3.00 11.93 -21.68
C GLY A 362 -1.96 11.71 -20.60
N GLU A 363 -2.36 11.07 -19.55
CA GLU A 363 -1.48 10.62 -18.48
C GLU A 363 -1.32 9.10 -18.54
N ILE A 364 -0.11 8.64 -18.31
CA ILE A 364 0.22 7.21 -18.20
C ILE A 364 0.69 6.96 -16.78
N VAL A 365 0.02 6.02 -16.10
CA VAL A 365 0.36 5.57 -14.74
C VAL A 365 0.69 4.09 -14.80
N ILE A 366 1.83 3.70 -14.27
CA ILE A 366 2.29 2.31 -14.25
C ILE A 366 2.73 1.94 -12.84
N THR A 367 2.23 0.81 -12.35
CA THR A 367 2.70 0.18 -11.12
C THR A 367 3.09 -1.25 -11.43
N ALA A 368 4.27 -1.68 -10.96
CA ALA A 368 4.58 -3.10 -10.92
C ALA A 368 4.97 -3.52 -9.51
N ALA A 369 4.53 -4.72 -9.11
CA ALA A 369 4.98 -5.35 -7.88
C ALA A 369 5.33 -6.81 -8.14
N TYR A 370 6.36 -7.29 -7.47
CA TYR A 370 6.88 -8.63 -7.64
C TYR A 370 7.55 -9.11 -6.34
N ALA A 371 7.79 -10.41 -6.25
CA ALA A 371 8.43 -11.04 -5.12
C ALA A 371 9.83 -11.55 -5.53
N PRO A 372 10.87 -10.68 -5.49
CA PRO A 372 12.23 -11.10 -5.83
C PRO A 372 12.78 -12.12 -4.82
N PRO A 373 13.71 -13.00 -5.20
CA PRO A 373 14.46 -13.77 -4.25
C PRO A 373 15.13 -12.88 -3.21
N LEU A 374 15.17 -13.33 -1.97
CA LEU A 374 15.77 -12.61 -0.83
C LEU A 374 16.89 -13.46 -0.23
N ASN A 375 17.96 -12.80 0.23
CA ASN A 375 19.07 -13.47 0.91
C ASN A 375 19.38 -12.77 2.24
N PRO A 376 18.94 -13.31 3.38
CA PRO A 376 19.18 -12.74 4.70
C PRO A 376 20.67 -12.53 5.03
N ASN A 377 21.55 -13.32 4.43
CA ASN A 377 22.99 -13.24 4.67
C ASN A 377 23.73 -12.25 3.76
N ALA A 378 23.03 -11.57 2.84
CA ALA A 378 23.66 -10.68 1.88
C ALA A 378 23.70 -9.20 2.30
N GLY A 379 23.32 -8.88 3.54
CA GLY A 379 23.35 -7.51 4.08
C GLY A 379 22.59 -6.52 3.19
N SER A 380 23.26 -5.49 2.70
CA SER A 380 22.71 -4.47 1.81
C SER A 380 22.24 -5.03 0.45
N GLU A 381 22.63 -6.23 0.10
CA GLU A 381 22.19 -6.91 -1.11
C GLU A 381 21.04 -7.92 -0.87
N TYR A 382 20.28 -7.73 0.18
CA TYR A 382 19.16 -8.57 0.59
C TYR A 382 18.20 -8.94 -0.56
N VAL A 383 17.82 -7.96 -1.39
CA VAL A 383 16.98 -8.15 -2.59
C VAL A 383 17.85 -8.58 -3.76
N ARG A 384 17.58 -9.77 -4.36
CA ARG A 384 18.45 -10.43 -5.33
C ARG A 384 18.07 -10.24 -6.80
N ALA A 385 16.85 -9.75 -7.09
CA ALA A 385 16.40 -9.53 -8.46
C ALA A 385 15.77 -8.14 -8.60
N ASN A 386 15.91 -7.55 -9.79
CA ASN A 386 15.31 -6.28 -10.17
C ASN A 386 14.45 -6.46 -11.43
N VAL A 387 13.31 -5.79 -11.49
CA VAL A 387 12.46 -5.69 -12.67
C VAL A 387 12.60 -4.29 -13.27
N GLU A 388 12.86 -4.22 -14.56
CA GLU A 388 12.87 -3.00 -15.34
C GLU A 388 11.69 -2.97 -16.29
N LEU A 389 10.98 -1.84 -16.33
CA LEU A 389 9.83 -1.59 -17.19
C LEU A 389 10.20 -0.58 -18.27
N SER A 390 9.60 -0.72 -19.43
CA SER A 390 9.64 0.28 -20.50
C SER A 390 8.31 0.27 -21.24
N PHE A 391 7.62 1.41 -21.23
CA PHE A 391 6.42 1.64 -22.02
C PHE A 391 6.69 2.77 -23.00
N GLY A 392 6.53 2.53 -24.30
CA GLY A 392 6.89 3.50 -25.33
C GLY A 392 6.62 3.01 -26.73
N LEU A 393 7.27 3.67 -27.70
CA LEU A 393 7.10 3.41 -29.12
C LEU A 393 8.12 2.43 -29.64
N ILE A 394 7.69 1.53 -30.53
CA ILE A 394 8.59 0.65 -31.25
C ILE A 394 9.22 1.43 -32.42
N GLU A 395 10.53 1.55 -32.41
CA GLU A 395 11.33 2.12 -33.47
C GLU A 395 12.50 1.16 -33.76
N ASN A 396 12.65 0.73 -35.02
CA ASN A 396 13.70 -0.22 -35.44
C ASN A 396 13.76 -1.48 -34.56
N ASN A 397 12.61 -2.09 -34.29
CA ASN A 397 12.44 -3.27 -33.45
C ASN A 397 12.90 -3.12 -31.98
N THR A 398 13.14 -1.89 -31.55
CA THR A 398 13.46 -1.54 -30.15
C THR A 398 12.38 -0.63 -29.57
N ILE A 399 12.16 -0.70 -28.25
CA ILE A 399 11.24 0.23 -27.57
C ILE A 399 12.03 1.46 -27.14
N LYS A 400 11.64 2.61 -27.68
CA LYS A 400 12.02 3.90 -27.11
C LYS A 400 11.08 4.22 -25.95
N GLY A 401 11.58 4.06 -24.73
CA GLY A 401 10.83 4.31 -23.50
C GLY A 401 10.32 5.73 -23.42
N LYS A 402 9.05 5.85 -23.06
CA LYS A 402 8.38 7.13 -22.80
C LYS A 402 7.93 7.24 -21.35
N VAL A 403 7.71 6.08 -20.70
CA VAL A 403 7.40 5.97 -19.27
C VAL A 403 8.06 4.69 -18.71
N PRO A 404 9.09 4.79 -17.87
CA PRO A 404 9.93 5.99 -17.71
C PRO A 404 10.62 6.41 -19.00
N MET A 405 10.95 7.66 -19.12
CA MET A 405 11.79 8.11 -20.26
C MET A 405 13.20 7.53 -20.11
N GLU A 406 13.81 7.25 -21.25
CA GLU A 406 15.21 6.83 -21.30
C GLU A 406 16.07 7.87 -20.58
N GLY A 407 16.78 7.45 -19.52
CA GLY A 407 17.60 8.32 -18.66
C GLY A 407 16.92 8.90 -17.42
N GLU A 408 15.60 8.81 -17.24
CA GLU A 408 14.93 9.35 -16.04
C GLU A 408 15.20 8.54 -14.76
N ASN A 409 15.47 7.24 -14.89
CA ASN A 409 15.79 6.40 -13.74
C ASN A 409 17.29 6.43 -13.41
N GLY A 410 17.72 7.45 -12.70
CA GLY A 410 19.11 7.66 -12.39
C GLY A 410 19.89 8.06 -13.65
N GLN A 411 19.97 9.34 -13.93
CA GLN A 411 20.60 9.93 -15.12
C GLN A 411 22.10 9.61 -15.29
N SER A 412 22.72 8.98 -14.27
CA SER A 412 24.06 8.45 -14.40
C SER A 412 24.01 6.95 -14.65
N GLY A 413 24.85 6.42 -15.53
CA GLY A 413 25.02 4.99 -15.73
C GLY A 413 25.59 4.25 -14.51
N TYR A 414 25.79 4.95 -13.39
CA TYR A 414 26.30 4.40 -12.14
C TYR A 414 25.18 3.76 -11.33
N GLU A 415 25.37 2.54 -10.89
CA GLU A 415 24.42 1.77 -10.10
C GLU A 415 23.93 2.52 -8.84
N ARG A 416 24.84 3.23 -8.15
CA ARG A 416 24.50 4.01 -6.97
C ARG A 416 23.37 5.00 -7.23
N ALA A 417 23.45 5.77 -8.31
CA ALA A 417 22.39 6.72 -8.65
C ALA A 417 21.07 6.03 -9.03
N GLN A 418 21.14 4.86 -9.66
CA GLN A 418 19.96 4.05 -9.95
C GLN A 418 19.31 3.50 -8.68
N ILE A 419 20.08 3.20 -7.66
CA ILE A 419 19.58 2.78 -6.34
C ILE A 419 18.96 3.98 -5.61
N GLU A 420 19.71 5.08 -5.45
CA GLU A 420 19.29 6.24 -4.66
C GLU A 420 18.09 6.99 -5.24
N HIS A 421 17.98 7.04 -6.57
CA HIS A 421 16.99 7.87 -7.26
C HIS A 421 16.06 7.07 -8.18
N GLY A 422 16.46 5.91 -8.65
CA GLY A 422 15.73 5.10 -9.62
C GLY A 422 14.97 3.90 -9.03
N GLY A 423 15.06 3.67 -7.72
CA GLY A 423 14.41 2.53 -7.06
C GLY A 423 14.90 1.17 -7.57
N LYS A 424 16.16 1.08 -8.09
CA LYS A 424 16.75 -0.20 -8.45
C LYS A 424 16.75 -1.12 -7.22
N TRP A 425 16.43 -2.39 -7.42
CA TRP A 425 16.22 -3.40 -6.38
C TRP A 425 14.96 -3.23 -5.52
N SER A 426 14.14 -2.17 -5.73
CA SER A 426 12.84 -2.10 -5.09
C SER A 426 11.87 -3.11 -5.71
N PRO A 427 11.14 -3.90 -4.90
CA PRO A 427 10.14 -4.85 -5.40
C PRO A 427 8.86 -4.18 -5.92
N VAL A 428 8.78 -2.86 -5.81
CA VAL A 428 7.70 -2.04 -6.37
C VAL A 428 8.30 -1.02 -7.33
N LYS A 429 7.69 -0.87 -8.50
CA LYS A 429 8.02 0.15 -9.50
C LYS A 429 6.82 1.05 -9.71
N ILE A 430 7.04 2.35 -9.61
CA ILE A 430 6.02 3.38 -9.79
C ILE A 430 6.52 4.35 -10.86
N HIS A 431 5.73 4.49 -11.93
CA HIS A 431 6.01 5.47 -12.99
C HIS A 431 4.73 6.21 -13.34
N ARG A 432 4.81 7.53 -13.43
CA ARG A 432 3.69 8.39 -13.81
C ARG A 432 4.19 9.51 -14.70
N LYS A 433 3.47 9.79 -15.80
CA LYS A 433 3.82 10.87 -16.70
C LYS A 433 2.63 11.42 -17.45
N ALA A 434 2.44 12.74 -17.36
CA ALA A 434 1.46 13.48 -18.13
C ALA A 434 2.09 14.07 -19.40
N PHE A 435 1.42 13.93 -20.54
CA PHE A 435 1.82 14.43 -21.84
C PHE A 435 0.93 15.61 -22.26
N ASN A 436 1.00 16.73 -21.56
CA ASN A 436 0.18 17.92 -21.80
C ASN A 436 0.33 18.51 -23.20
N LYS A 437 1.55 18.54 -23.75
CA LYS A 437 1.85 19.02 -25.10
C LYS A 437 1.66 17.96 -26.18
N GLY A 438 1.37 16.74 -25.77
CA GLY A 438 1.30 15.57 -26.62
C GLY A 438 2.66 15.07 -27.09
N ILE A 439 2.72 13.79 -27.41
CA ILE A 439 3.87 13.10 -27.99
C ILE A 439 3.40 12.36 -29.24
N THR A 440 4.21 12.34 -30.31
CA THR A 440 3.88 11.59 -31.52
C THR A 440 3.45 10.18 -31.16
N SER A 441 2.26 9.80 -31.60
CA SER A 441 1.73 8.45 -31.41
C SER A 441 2.25 7.51 -32.51
N GLY A 442 2.21 6.20 -32.21
CA GLY A 442 2.68 5.18 -33.13
C GLY A 442 2.39 3.80 -32.56
N ASN A 443 3.23 2.83 -32.86
CA ASN A 443 3.09 1.48 -32.31
C ASN A 443 3.63 1.45 -30.87
N TRP A 444 2.72 1.47 -29.91
CA TRP A 444 3.07 1.42 -28.49
C TRP A 444 3.29 -0.03 -28.03
N ALA A 445 4.22 -0.19 -27.11
CA ALA A 445 4.49 -1.48 -26.49
C ALA A 445 4.87 -1.33 -25.02
N LEU A 446 4.48 -2.33 -24.22
CA LEU A 446 4.94 -2.54 -22.86
C LEU A 446 5.99 -3.65 -22.84
N GLN A 447 7.11 -3.41 -22.20
CA GLN A 447 8.17 -4.40 -22.01
C GLN A 447 8.58 -4.48 -20.56
N ALA A 448 8.87 -5.71 -20.11
CA ALA A 448 9.49 -5.97 -18.82
C ALA A 448 10.68 -6.94 -19.00
N LYS A 449 11.69 -6.76 -18.18
CA LYS A 449 12.82 -7.67 -18.06
C LYS A 449 13.27 -7.77 -16.62
N THR A 450 13.88 -8.89 -16.24
CA THR A 450 14.49 -9.06 -14.93
C THR A 450 16.00 -9.18 -15.03
N THR A 451 16.69 -8.61 -14.06
CA THR A 451 18.14 -8.72 -13.87
C THR A 451 18.42 -9.22 -12.47
N LEU A 452 19.41 -10.07 -12.33
CA LEU A 452 19.85 -10.63 -11.07
C LEU A 452 21.09 -9.88 -10.56
N ARG A 453 21.30 -9.88 -9.24
CA ARG A 453 22.58 -9.47 -8.67
C ARG A 453 23.69 -10.41 -9.09
N ALA A 454 24.93 -9.91 -9.06
CA ALA A 454 26.11 -10.73 -9.29
C ALA A 454 26.15 -11.92 -8.30
N ASN A 455 26.63 -13.05 -8.78
CA ASN A 455 26.73 -14.32 -8.03
C ASN A 455 25.38 -14.88 -7.53
N GLU A 456 24.26 -14.37 -8.05
CA GLU A 456 22.96 -14.99 -7.79
C GLU A 456 22.80 -16.22 -8.69
N PRO A 457 22.45 -17.40 -8.18
CA PRO A 457 22.08 -18.56 -8.99
C PRO A 457 20.93 -18.17 -9.93
N ALA A 458 20.89 -18.80 -11.10
CA ALA A 458 19.74 -18.63 -11.99
C ALA A 458 18.45 -18.91 -11.23
N LEU A 459 17.42 -18.09 -11.45
CA LEU A 459 16.09 -18.32 -10.84
C LEU A 459 15.67 -19.76 -11.19
N MET A 460 15.38 -20.55 -10.16
CA MET A 460 14.89 -21.92 -10.33
C MET A 460 13.50 -21.92 -10.97
N GLU A 461 12.70 -20.88 -10.67
CA GLU A 461 11.39 -20.65 -11.24
C GLU A 461 11.30 -19.23 -11.80
N PRO A 462 10.50 -19.01 -12.85
CA PRO A 462 10.27 -17.67 -13.38
C PRO A 462 9.70 -16.73 -12.34
N LEU A 463 10.17 -15.47 -12.30
CA LEU A 463 9.74 -14.45 -11.35
C LEU A 463 8.33 -13.96 -11.68
N PRO A 464 7.32 -14.20 -10.83
CA PRO A 464 5.98 -13.67 -11.04
C PRO A 464 5.96 -12.15 -10.83
N VAL A 465 5.34 -11.43 -11.75
CA VAL A 465 5.23 -9.97 -11.74
C VAL A 465 3.80 -9.57 -12.09
N THR A 466 3.24 -8.66 -11.28
CA THR A 466 2.01 -7.94 -11.60
C THR A 466 2.35 -6.57 -12.13
N ILE A 467 1.79 -6.17 -13.28
CA ILE A 467 1.94 -4.84 -13.87
C ILE A 467 0.55 -4.26 -14.10
N VAL A 468 0.30 -3.07 -13.56
CA VAL A 468 -0.95 -2.32 -13.75
C VAL A 468 -0.63 -1.07 -14.54
N VAL A 469 -1.36 -0.84 -15.63
CA VAL A 469 -1.16 0.32 -16.52
C VAL A 469 -2.49 1.02 -16.72
N THR A 470 -2.56 2.29 -16.37
CA THR A 470 -3.70 3.17 -16.66
C THR A 470 -3.32 4.25 -17.65
N LEU A 471 -4.14 4.40 -18.68
CA LEU A 471 -4.14 5.53 -19.60
C LEU A 471 -5.31 6.44 -19.23
N LYS A 472 -5.04 7.70 -18.92
CA LYS A 472 -6.04 8.63 -18.39
C LYS A 472 -6.10 9.92 -19.20
N SER A 473 -7.30 10.45 -19.35
CA SER A 473 -7.52 11.80 -19.89
C SER A 473 -7.02 12.89 -18.94
N LEU A 474 -6.50 13.98 -19.48
CA LEU A 474 -6.11 15.17 -18.72
C LEU A 474 -7.24 16.20 -18.63
N ASP A 475 -8.24 16.09 -19.49
CA ASP A 475 -9.37 17.02 -19.63
C ASP A 475 -10.73 16.40 -19.26
N GLY A 476 -10.72 15.19 -18.68
CA GLY A 476 -11.94 14.50 -18.25
C GLY A 476 -12.75 13.89 -19.39
N ASN A 477 -12.14 13.59 -20.54
CA ASN A 477 -12.84 12.95 -21.67
C ASN A 477 -13.36 11.57 -21.28
N THR A 478 -14.67 11.39 -21.28
CA THR A 478 -15.38 10.18 -20.85
C THR A 478 -15.44 9.08 -21.93
N GLN A 479 -14.82 9.25 -23.09
CA GLN A 479 -14.75 8.22 -24.12
C GLN A 479 -13.55 7.28 -23.98
N VAL A 480 -12.65 7.55 -23.04
CA VAL A 480 -11.36 6.83 -22.92
C VAL A 480 -11.57 5.36 -22.64
N TYR A 481 -12.47 5.02 -21.72
CA TYR A 481 -12.79 3.61 -21.41
C TYR A 481 -13.35 2.85 -22.62
N ALA A 482 -14.40 3.41 -23.24
CA ALA A 482 -15.05 2.78 -24.37
C ALA A 482 -14.10 2.61 -25.58
N ASP A 483 -13.26 3.60 -25.84
CA ASP A 483 -12.23 3.54 -26.87
C ASP A 483 -11.14 2.53 -26.57
N GLY A 484 -10.75 2.41 -25.31
CA GLY A 484 -9.78 1.41 -24.87
C GLY A 484 -10.29 -0.02 -25.10
N VAL A 485 -11.55 -0.30 -24.75
CA VAL A 485 -12.20 -1.60 -25.01
C VAL A 485 -12.27 -1.88 -26.52
N ARG A 486 -12.61 -0.88 -27.34
CA ARG A 486 -12.60 -1.01 -28.81
C ARG A 486 -11.19 -1.33 -29.34
N ALA A 487 -10.16 -0.67 -28.81
CA ALA A 487 -8.78 -0.91 -29.20
C ALA A 487 -8.29 -2.31 -28.81
N LEU A 488 -8.69 -2.84 -27.65
CA LEU A 488 -8.44 -4.25 -27.27
C LEU A 488 -8.97 -5.22 -28.32
N ASN A 489 -10.24 -5.07 -28.68
CA ASN A 489 -10.91 -5.94 -29.64
C ASN A 489 -10.28 -5.82 -31.04
N ALA A 490 -9.97 -4.62 -31.48
CA ALA A 490 -9.34 -4.35 -32.79
C ALA A 490 -7.95 -4.97 -32.91
N ASN A 491 -7.20 -5.06 -31.80
CA ASN A 491 -5.87 -5.66 -31.76
C ASN A 491 -5.88 -7.16 -31.41
N ASN A 492 -7.05 -7.80 -31.33
CA ASN A 492 -7.23 -9.22 -30.97
C ASN A 492 -6.54 -9.62 -29.66
N TRP A 493 -6.58 -8.74 -28.67
CA TRP A 493 -6.04 -9.06 -27.35
C TRP A 493 -7.06 -9.90 -26.57
N ALA A 494 -6.64 -11.11 -26.19
CA ALA A 494 -7.42 -11.88 -25.21
C ALA A 494 -7.37 -11.13 -23.87
N HIS A 495 -8.53 -10.88 -23.30
CA HIS A 495 -8.69 -10.18 -22.02
C HIS A 495 -9.86 -10.78 -21.24
N TYR A 496 -9.76 -10.66 -19.93
CA TYR A 496 -10.79 -11.07 -18.99
C TYR A 496 -11.30 -9.82 -18.27
N PRO A 497 -12.61 -9.47 -18.38
CA PRO A 497 -13.14 -8.34 -17.68
C PRO A 497 -13.17 -8.62 -16.18
N LEU A 498 -12.66 -7.70 -15.37
CA LEU A 498 -12.98 -7.71 -13.95
C LEU A 498 -14.48 -7.34 -13.80
N PRO A 499 -15.24 -8.06 -12.96
CA PRO A 499 -16.66 -7.75 -12.73
C PRO A 499 -16.77 -6.47 -11.87
N ALA A 500 -16.41 -5.34 -12.46
CA ALA A 500 -16.48 -4.03 -11.82
C ALA A 500 -17.87 -3.40 -11.98
N ARG A 501 -18.56 -3.71 -13.07
CA ARG A 501 -19.91 -3.22 -13.34
C ARG A 501 -20.87 -4.41 -13.43
N VAL A 502 -21.75 -4.54 -12.45
CA VAL A 502 -22.94 -5.35 -12.60
C VAL A 502 -23.83 -4.59 -13.58
N PRO A 503 -24.20 -5.14 -14.75
CA PRO A 503 -25.18 -4.49 -15.60
C PRO A 503 -26.48 -4.38 -14.80
N VAL A 504 -26.85 -3.17 -14.41
CA VAL A 504 -28.19 -2.90 -13.92
C VAL A 504 -29.09 -3.02 -15.15
N SER A 505 -29.77 -4.15 -15.26
CA SER A 505 -30.91 -4.26 -16.17
C SER A 505 -31.99 -3.32 -15.67
N VAL A 506 -32.24 -2.24 -16.39
CA VAL A 506 -33.41 -1.37 -16.24
C VAL A 506 -34.65 -2.11 -16.76
#